data_9614c34d3d7d83b43dadb75923fc5567
#
_entry.id   9614c34d3d7d83b43dadb75923fc5567
#
_cell.length_a   1.000
_cell.length_b   1.000
_cell.length_c   1.000
_cell.angle_alpha   90.00
_cell.angle_beta   90.00
_cell.angle_gamma   90.00
#
_symmetry.space_group_name_H-M   'P 1'
#
loop_
_entity.id
_entity.type
_entity.pdbx_description
1 polymer ?
#
loop_
_entity_poly.entity_id
_entity_poly.type
_entity_poly.pdbx_seq_one_letter_code
_entity_poly.pdbx_strand_id
1 'polypeptide(L)'
;MKITVSAVFDLPDLAASWMELEKRADAGFFLSWRWIGSWLRATGANPLLVKAVEGDQIAALALLVPSRRRSLFSSARQLCLHETGRPECDAVMIEHNHLLLARQAPQGLVADILRQLQGADPGWDELVLGGVSPQLMTEVRAAGLAVVVDRLSPVFGVELHQAQTQEQWESALSSNQRAQLRQSRNFAERIGPLSLRAAGDAQALEFFEKLTALHSAYWQSRGKPGAFATPFARAFHREIITSQTGPGRVELLELSAGEQVLGYLYNFEYGDRTYSYQSGFAYGDDNRHRPGLLAHALAIERARSRGMRVYDFLAGDAPYKARLGRELGQMVWCRGQRNRTLLRFERAAHALYDRFRSARSP
;
A
#
# COMPACT_ATOMS: atom_id res chain seq x y z
N MET A 1 -27.21 -7.54 -13.05
CA MET A 1 -25.72 -7.39 -13.05
C MET A 1 -25.11 -8.28 -14.12
N LYS A 2 -24.35 -7.72 -15.07
CA LYS A 2 -23.59 -8.47 -16.09
C LYS A 2 -22.11 -8.43 -15.69
N ILE A 3 -21.52 -9.59 -15.46
CA ILE A 3 -20.10 -9.72 -15.12
C ILE A 3 -19.37 -10.32 -16.33
N THR A 4 -18.26 -9.74 -16.75
CA THR A 4 -17.43 -10.21 -17.85
C THR A 4 -15.97 -10.31 -17.39
N VAL A 5 -15.27 -11.30 -17.97
CA VAL A 5 -13.83 -11.50 -17.79
C VAL A 5 -13.21 -11.55 -19.19
N SER A 6 -12.30 -10.65 -19.49
CA SER A 6 -11.69 -10.50 -20.82
C SER A 6 -10.17 -10.38 -20.71
N ALA A 7 -9.46 -11.12 -21.58
CA ALA A 7 -8.02 -10.97 -21.75
C ALA A 7 -7.65 -9.85 -22.76
N VAL A 8 -8.64 -9.34 -23.51
CA VAL A 8 -8.45 -8.29 -24.50
C VAL A 8 -9.20 -7.05 -24.07
N PHE A 9 -8.52 -5.94 -23.96
CA PHE A 9 -9.08 -4.62 -23.69
C PHE A 9 -8.18 -3.55 -24.31
N ASP A 10 -8.79 -2.43 -24.69
CA ASP A 10 -8.06 -1.23 -25.09
C ASP A 10 -7.62 -0.45 -23.86
N LEU A 11 -6.36 -0.01 -23.80
CA LEU A 11 -5.81 0.66 -22.63
C LEU A 11 -6.41 2.07 -22.42
N PRO A 12 -6.59 2.91 -23.44
CA PRO A 12 -7.36 4.16 -23.37
C PRO A 12 -8.78 3.98 -22.84
N ASP A 13 -9.53 3.00 -23.34
CA ASP A 13 -10.90 2.70 -22.91
C ASP A 13 -10.94 2.23 -21.44
N LEU A 14 -9.97 1.40 -21.05
CA LEU A 14 -9.82 1.00 -19.66
C LEU A 14 -9.52 2.19 -18.76
N ALA A 15 -8.62 3.09 -19.18
CA ALA A 15 -8.29 4.30 -18.44
C ALA A 15 -9.52 5.19 -18.22
N ALA A 16 -10.28 5.44 -19.28
CA ALA A 16 -11.52 6.23 -19.20
C ALA A 16 -12.54 5.58 -18.27
N SER A 17 -12.77 4.26 -18.42
CA SER A 17 -13.68 3.48 -17.59
C SER A 17 -13.27 3.46 -16.11
N TRP A 18 -11.96 3.31 -15.85
CA TRP A 18 -11.40 3.28 -14.51
C TRP A 18 -11.57 4.62 -13.80
N MET A 19 -11.14 5.71 -14.45
CA MET A 19 -11.24 7.07 -13.91
C MET A 19 -12.71 7.51 -13.71
N GLU A 20 -13.62 7.05 -14.56
CA GLU A 20 -15.05 7.35 -14.37
C GLU A 20 -15.63 6.60 -13.17
N LEU A 21 -15.29 5.31 -12.99
CA LEU A 21 -15.70 4.56 -11.81
C LEU A 21 -15.03 5.12 -10.53
N GLU A 22 -13.76 5.51 -10.60
CA GLU A 22 -12.99 6.09 -9.50
C GLU A 22 -13.69 7.30 -8.85
N LYS A 23 -14.33 8.17 -9.63
CA LYS A 23 -15.13 9.31 -9.12
C LYS A 23 -16.31 8.87 -8.24
N ARG A 24 -16.83 7.67 -8.47
CA ARG A 24 -18.00 7.10 -7.80
C ARG A 24 -17.66 5.97 -6.83
N ALA A 25 -16.38 5.71 -6.58
CA ALA A 25 -15.85 4.68 -5.71
C ALA A 25 -15.38 5.26 -4.36
N ASP A 26 -15.22 4.39 -3.37
CA ASP A 26 -14.44 4.68 -2.17
C ASP A 26 -13.00 4.19 -2.38
N ALA A 27 -12.37 4.78 -3.40
CA ALA A 27 -11.01 4.45 -3.77
C ALA A 27 -9.99 5.14 -2.86
N GLY A 28 -8.85 4.49 -2.65
CA GLY A 28 -7.64 5.10 -2.14
C GLY A 28 -6.60 5.28 -3.25
N PHE A 29 -5.45 5.83 -2.92
CA PHE A 29 -4.39 6.10 -3.90
C PHE A 29 -3.97 4.85 -4.69
N PHE A 30 -3.89 3.69 -4.03
CA PHE A 30 -3.46 2.43 -4.65
C PHE A 30 -4.47 1.84 -5.63
N LEU A 31 -5.73 2.30 -5.61
CA LEU A 31 -6.75 1.94 -6.60
C LEU A 31 -7.01 3.05 -7.62
N SER A 32 -6.30 4.17 -7.52
CA SER A 32 -6.39 5.24 -8.51
C SER A 32 -5.81 4.82 -9.86
N TRP A 33 -6.26 5.44 -10.94
CA TRP A 33 -5.65 5.22 -12.25
C TRP A 33 -4.18 5.63 -12.29
N ARG A 34 -3.80 6.61 -11.46
CA ARG A 34 -2.39 7.00 -11.31
C ARG A 34 -1.51 5.84 -10.88
N TRP A 35 -1.95 5.04 -9.90
CA TRP A 35 -1.23 3.85 -9.47
C TRP A 35 -1.39 2.68 -10.46
N ILE A 36 -2.63 2.28 -10.75
CA ILE A 36 -2.94 1.09 -11.56
C ILE A 36 -2.46 1.26 -13.01
N GLY A 37 -2.67 2.43 -13.61
CA GLY A 37 -2.19 2.72 -14.97
C GLY A 37 -0.66 2.73 -15.07
N SER A 38 0.02 3.33 -14.09
CA SER A 38 1.48 3.31 -14.04
C SER A 38 2.02 1.89 -13.82
N TRP A 39 1.36 1.11 -12.96
CA TRP A 39 1.71 -0.29 -12.74
C TRP A 39 1.54 -1.14 -14.02
N LEU A 40 0.44 -0.97 -14.76
CA LEU A 40 0.23 -1.66 -16.04
C LEU A 40 1.33 -1.34 -17.05
N ARG A 41 1.64 -0.06 -17.23
CA ARG A 41 2.69 0.38 -18.17
C ARG A 41 4.07 -0.13 -17.78
N ALA A 42 4.41 -0.01 -16.50
CA ALA A 42 5.73 -0.40 -16.00
C ALA A 42 5.96 -1.91 -16.03
N THR A 43 4.94 -2.71 -15.72
CA THR A 43 5.07 -4.18 -15.68
C THR A 43 4.97 -4.83 -17.04
N GLY A 44 4.29 -4.19 -18.01
CA GLY A 44 3.90 -4.80 -19.27
C GLY A 44 3.03 -6.06 -19.07
N ALA A 45 2.34 -6.15 -17.93
CA ALA A 45 1.50 -7.30 -17.62
C ALA A 45 0.29 -7.37 -18.55
N ASN A 46 -0.16 -8.59 -18.85
CA ASN A 46 -1.36 -8.87 -19.61
C ASN A 46 -2.44 -9.44 -18.66
N PRO A 47 -3.14 -8.59 -17.89
CA PRO A 47 -4.15 -9.07 -16.97
C PRO A 47 -5.45 -9.45 -17.65
N LEU A 48 -6.25 -10.26 -16.97
CA LEU A 48 -7.66 -10.39 -17.23
C LEU A 48 -8.37 -9.16 -16.63
N LEU A 49 -9.15 -8.46 -17.44
CA LEU A 49 -10.06 -7.42 -16.99
C LEU A 49 -11.36 -8.05 -16.50
N VAL A 50 -11.65 -7.87 -15.23
CA VAL A 50 -12.96 -8.18 -14.64
C VAL A 50 -13.79 -6.90 -14.64
N LYS A 51 -14.98 -6.95 -15.24
CA LYS A 51 -15.91 -5.82 -15.32
C LYS A 51 -17.32 -6.28 -14.94
N ALA A 52 -17.91 -5.62 -13.95
CA ALA A 52 -19.30 -5.79 -13.60
C ALA A 52 -20.09 -4.53 -13.96
N VAL A 53 -21.24 -4.72 -14.64
CA VAL A 53 -22.09 -3.64 -15.16
C VAL A 53 -23.53 -3.86 -14.70
N GLU A 54 -24.16 -2.80 -14.22
CA GLU A 54 -25.58 -2.74 -13.88
C GLU A 54 -26.27 -1.67 -14.72
N GLY A 55 -27.20 -2.12 -15.59
CA GLY A 55 -27.69 -1.25 -16.67
C GLY A 55 -26.51 -0.80 -17.55
N ASP A 56 -26.32 0.52 -17.69
CA ASP A 56 -25.23 1.11 -18.44
C ASP A 56 -24.04 1.56 -17.56
N GLN A 57 -24.12 1.31 -16.24
CA GLN A 57 -23.11 1.79 -15.32
C GLN A 57 -22.16 0.69 -14.88
N ILE A 58 -20.86 0.99 -14.89
CA ILE A 58 -19.84 0.09 -14.34
C ILE A 58 -19.95 0.13 -12.82
N ALA A 59 -20.17 -1.04 -12.21
CA ALA A 59 -20.26 -1.23 -10.77
C ALA A 59 -18.94 -1.72 -10.16
N ALA A 60 -18.12 -2.47 -10.93
CA ALA A 60 -16.83 -2.94 -10.48
C ALA A 60 -15.83 -3.11 -11.61
N LEU A 61 -14.54 -2.85 -11.32
CA LEU A 61 -13.39 -3.17 -12.16
C LEU A 61 -12.29 -3.83 -11.32
N ALA A 62 -11.61 -4.81 -11.91
CA ALA A 62 -10.39 -5.39 -11.34
C ALA A 62 -9.49 -5.95 -12.45
N LEU A 63 -8.20 -6.01 -12.16
CA LEU A 63 -7.19 -6.60 -13.04
C LEU A 63 -6.55 -7.80 -12.34
N LEU A 64 -6.63 -8.96 -12.97
CA LEU A 64 -6.12 -10.22 -12.45
C LEU A 64 -5.00 -10.73 -13.37
N VAL A 65 -3.77 -10.77 -12.88
CA VAL A 65 -2.64 -11.27 -13.68
C VAL A 65 -2.49 -12.77 -13.48
N PRO A 66 -2.54 -13.57 -14.56
CA PRO A 66 -2.21 -14.99 -14.49
C PRO A 66 -0.75 -15.19 -14.09
N SER A 67 -0.52 -16.06 -13.12
CA SER A 67 0.80 -16.42 -12.61
C SER A 67 0.85 -17.90 -12.26
N ARG A 68 2.00 -18.38 -11.82
CA ARG A 68 2.17 -19.76 -11.36
C ARG A 68 3.10 -19.83 -10.15
N ARG A 69 2.58 -20.34 -9.05
CA ARG A 69 3.38 -20.72 -7.89
C ARG A 69 3.95 -22.12 -8.12
N ARG A 70 5.24 -22.29 -7.84
CA ARG A 70 5.90 -23.59 -7.77
C ARG A 70 6.47 -23.78 -6.37
N SER A 71 6.22 -24.93 -5.76
CA SER A 71 6.84 -25.38 -4.53
C SER A 71 7.49 -26.74 -4.76
N LEU A 72 8.21 -27.27 -3.78
CA LEU A 72 8.88 -28.58 -3.88
C LEU A 72 7.90 -29.72 -4.24
N PHE A 73 6.66 -29.63 -3.80
CA PHE A 73 5.69 -30.72 -3.91
C PHE A 73 4.40 -30.34 -4.66
N SER A 74 4.27 -29.09 -5.08
CA SER A 74 3.03 -28.64 -5.75
C SER A 74 3.30 -27.51 -6.73
N SER A 75 2.40 -27.38 -7.70
CA SER A 75 2.30 -26.14 -8.50
C SER A 75 0.84 -25.70 -8.54
N ALA A 76 0.60 -24.42 -8.43
CA ALA A 76 -0.72 -23.81 -8.51
C ALA A 76 -0.74 -22.70 -9.54
N ARG A 77 -1.78 -22.69 -10.39
CA ARG A 77 -2.04 -21.57 -11.30
C ARG A 77 -2.74 -20.48 -10.49
N GLN A 78 -2.19 -19.29 -10.53
CA GLN A 78 -2.64 -18.17 -9.74
C GLN A 78 -3.27 -17.09 -10.61
N LEU A 79 -4.23 -16.37 -10.04
CA LEU A 79 -4.66 -15.05 -10.48
C LEU A 79 -4.29 -14.05 -9.39
N CYS A 80 -3.48 -13.05 -9.72
CA CYS A 80 -2.97 -12.07 -8.77
C CYS A 80 -3.74 -10.75 -8.95
N LEU A 81 -4.39 -10.26 -7.89
CA LEU A 81 -5.15 -9.01 -7.93
C LEU A 81 -4.20 -7.81 -7.87
N HIS A 82 -4.09 -7.07 -8.99
CA HIS A 82 -3.22 -5.89 -9.13
C HIS A 82 -1.75 -6.13 -8.76
N GLU A 83 -1.32 -7.37 -8.83
CA GLU A 83 0.05 -7.84 -8.65
C GLU A 83 0.40 -8.77 -9.83
N THR A 84 1.69 -9.02 -10.04
CA THR A 84 2.16 -9.83 -11.18
C THR A 84 2.49 -11.27 -10.83
N GLY A 85 2.63 -11.58 -9.55
CA GLY A 85 3.22 -12.83 -9.06
C GLY A 85 4.74 -12.91 -9.29
N ARG A 86 5.38 -11.81 -9.72
CA ARG A 86 6.84 -11.69 -9.86
C ARG A 86 7.38 -10.84 -8.72
N PRO A 87 8.21 -11.42 -7.81
CA PRO A 87 8.66 -10.71 -6.60
C PRO A 87 9.36 -9.38 -6.88
N GLU A 88 10.11 -9.28 -7.98
CA GLU A 88 10.80 -8.05 -8.37
C GLU A 88 9.86 -6.90 -8.76
N CYS A 89 8.66 -7.22 -9.29
CA CYS A 89 7.62 -6.25 -9.62
C CYS A 89 6.71 -5.97 -8.41
N ASP A 90 6.38 -7.01 -7.66
CA ASP A 90 5.45 -6.90 -6.54
C ASP A 90 6.11 -6.31 -5.27
N ALA A 91 7.44 -6.09 -5.32
CA ALA A 91 8.20 -5.34 -4.31
C ALA A 91 7.74 -3.88 -4.13
N VAL A 92 6.99 -3.32 -5.09
CA VAL A 92 6.38 -1.97 -4.94
C VAL A 92 5.20 -1.93 -3.99
N MET A 93 4.80 -3.08 -3.46
CA MET A 93 3.80 -3.28 -2.39
C MET A 93 2.55 -2.41 -2.55
N ILE A 94 1.58 -2.93 -3.28
CA ILE A 94 0.24 -2.35 -3.28
C ILE A 94 -0.38 -2.56 -1.89
N GLU A 95 -0.94 -1.49 -1.31
CA GLU A 95 -1.63 -1.53 -0.01
C GLU A 95 -3.06 -1.02 -0.17
N HIS A 96 -3.94 -1.30 0.79
CA HIS A 96 -5.38 -1.03 0.65
C HIS A 96 -5.95 -1.56 -0.68
N ASN A 97 -5.42 -2.70 -1.13
CA ASN A 97 -5.80 -3.33 -2.38
C ASN A 97 -7.22 -3.90 -2.31
N HIS A 98 -7.96 -3.72 -3.37
CA HIS A 98 -9.34 -4.20 -3.53
C HIS A 98 -9.73 -4.18 -5.00
N LEU A 99 -10.88 -4.74 -5.36
CA LEU A 99 -11.54 -4.38 -6.60
C LEU A 99 -12.00 -2.92 -6.51
N LEU A 100 -11.92 -2.16 -7.60
CA LEU A 100 -12.51 -0.83 -7.65
C LEU A 100 -14.04 -0.99 -7.74
N LEU A 101 -14.76 -0.58 -6.69
CA LEU A 101 -16.21 -0.74 -6.57
C LEU A 101 -16.90 0.62 -6.50
N ALA A 102 -18.01 0.75 -7.21
CA ALA A 102 -18.91 1.89 -6.99
C ALA A 102 -19.42 1.92 -5.53
N ARG A 103 -19.55 3.11 -4.91
CA ARG A 103 -20.09 3.25 -3.53
C ARG A 103 -21.44 2.57 -3.34
N GLN A 104 -22.25 2.54 -4.40
CA GLN A 104 -23.58 1.94 -4.41
C GLN A 104 -23.58 0.51 -4.94
N ALA A 105 -22.41 -0.13 -5.08
CA ALA A 105 -22.33 -1.52 -5.52
C ALA A 105 -23.11 -2.43 -4.58
N PRO A 106 -23.88 -3.40 -5.11
CA PRO A 106 -24.63 -4.32 -4.26
C PRO A 106 -23.73 -5.07 -3.28
N GLN A 107 -24.22 -5.28 -2.07
CA GLN A 107 -23.55 -6.14 -1.10
C GLN A 107 -23.40 -7.56 -1.67
N GLY A 108 -22.22 -8.16 -1.51
CA GLY A 108 -21.92 -9.50 -2.04
C GLY A 108 -21.48 -9.51 -3.50
N LEU A 109 -21.39 -8.34 -4.19
CA LEU A 109 -20.95 -8.27 -5.58
C LEU A 109 -19.58 -8.93 -5.79
N VAL A 110 -18.66 -8.77 -4.85
CA VAL A 110 -17.32 -9.40 -4.95
C VAL A 110 -17.44 -10.92 -4.93
N ALA A 111 -18.26 -11.48 -4.05
CA ALA A 111 -18.50 -12.93 -4.00
C ALA A 111 -19.13 -13.43 -5.31
N ASP A 112 -20.06 -12.67 -5.91
CA ASP A 112 -20.68 -13.01 -7.20
C ASP A 112 -19.66 -12.97 -8.34
N ILE A 113 -18.80 -11.93 -8.38
CA ILE A 113 -17.68 -11.84 -9.33
C ILE A 113 -16.76 -13.07 -9.20
N LEU A 114 -16.39 -13.44 -7.98
CA LEU A 114 -15.51 -14.58 -7.74
C LEU A 114 -16.17 -15.93 -8.10
N ARG A 115 -17.47 -16.10 -7.88
CA ARG A 115 -18.23 -17.29 -8.33
C ARG A 115 -18.24 -17.38 -9.87
N GLN A 116 -18.51 -16.26 -10.53
CA GLN A 116 -18.51 -16.23 -11.99
C GLN A 116 -17.11 -16.49 -12.57
N LEU A 117 -16.06 -15.92 -11.96
CA LEU A 117 -14.67 -16.18 -12.35
C LEU A 117 -14.32 -17.67 -12.23
N GLN A 118 -14.81 -18.36 -11.21
CA GLN A 118 -14.63 -19.81 -11.04
C GLN A 118 -15.32 -20.62 -12.15
N GLY A 119 -16.44 -20.14 -12.65
CA GLY A 119 -17.19 -20.78 -13.74
C GLY A 119 -16.61 -20.48 -15.13
N ALA A 120 -16.19 -19.25 -15.38
CA ALA A 120 -15.70 -18.78 -16.68
C ALA A 120 -14.31 -19.32 -17.02
N ASP A 121 -13.41 -19.42 -16.03
CA ASP A 121 -12.06 -19.97 -16.19
C ASP A 121 -11.78 -21.05 -15.13
N PRO A 122 -12.02 -22.31 -15.42
CA PRO A 122 -11.69 -23.42 -14.51
C PRO A 122 -10.18 -23.64 -14.37
N GLY A 123 -9.37 -22.90 -15.11
CA GLY A 123 -7.93 -23.10 -15.22
C GLY A 123 -7.10 -22.63 -14.05
N TRP A 124 -7.60 -21.76 -13.16
CA TRP A 124 -6.83 -21.28 -12.00
C TRP A 124 -7.13 -22.09 -10.73
N ASP A 125 -6.22 -22.06 -9.79
CA ASP A 125 -6.26 -22.81 -8.53
C ASP A 125 -6.31 -21.86 -7.31
N GLU A 126 -5.64 -20.70 -7.37
CA GLU A 126 -5.50 -19.74 -6.29
C GLU A 126 -5.74 -18.30 -6.79
N LEU A 127 -6.45 -17.51 -5.99
CA LEU A 127 -6.54 -16.06 -6.11
C LEU A 127 -5.60 -15.42 -5.08
N VAL A 128 -4.58 -14.71 -5.54
CA VAL A 128 -3.60 -14.01 -4.68
C VAL A 128 -4.11 -12.61 -4.39
N LEU A 129 -4.12 -12.26 -3.11
CA LEU A 129 -4.67 -11.02 -2.59
C LEU A 129 -3.64 -10.40 -1.64
N GLY A 130 -2.87 -9.43 -2.14
CA GLY A 130 -1.87 -8.71 -1.37
C GLY A 130 -2.40 -7.39 -0.82
N GLY A 131 -2.15 -7.09 0.47
CA GLY A 131 -2.49 -5.81 1.08
C GLY A 131 -3.97 -5.48 1.15
N VAL A 132 -4.83 -6.50 1.30
CA VAL A 132 -6.28 -6.37 1.33
C VAL A 132 -6.83 -6.21 2.75
N SER A 133 -8.05 -5.72 2.87
CA SER A 133 -8.75 -5.67 4.16
C SER A 133 -9.23 -7.04 4.62
N PRO A 134 -9.40 -7.28 5.95
CA PRO A 134 -10.01 -8.51 6.46
C PRO A 134 -11.43 -8.76 5.94
N GLN A 135 -12.17 -7.71 5.60
CA GLN A 135 -13.53 -7.80 5.07
C GLN A 135 -13.54 -8.52 3.72
N LEU A 136 -12.54 -8.30 2.86
CA LEU A 136 -12.46 -9.00 1.58
C LEU A 136 -12.33 -10.51 1.75
N MET A 137 -11.70 -11.00 2.81
CA MET A 137 -11.63 -12.43 3.11
C MET A 137 -13.02 -13.04 3.34
N THR A 138 -13.97 -12.28 3.89
CA THR A 138 -15.35 -12.74 4.08
C THR A 138 -16.03 -12.97 2.73
N GLU A 139 -15.86 -12.04 1.79
CA GLU A 139 -16.37 -12.17 0.42
C GLU A 139 -15.75 -13.37 -0.31
N VAL A 140 -14.43 -13.58 -0.12
CA VAL A 140 -13.71 -14.73 -0.70
C VAL A 140 -14.29 -16.05 -0.17
N ARG A 141 -14.55 -16.14 1.13
CA ARG A 141 -15.19 -17.34 1.74
C ARG A 141 -16.64 -17.51 1.24
N ALA A 142 -17.39 -16.42 1.12
CA ALA A 142 -18.76 -16.45 0.60
C ALA A 142 -18.82 -16.92 -0.87
N ALA A 143 -17.74 -16.73 -1.63
CA ALA A 143 -17.57 -17.29 -2.96
C ALA A 143 -17.20 -18.80 -2.98
N GLY A 144 -17.06 -19.45 -1.83
CA GLY A 144 -16.72 -20.87 -1.71
C GLY A 144 -15.22 -21.18 -1.79
N LEU A 145 -14.35 -20.16 -1.69
CA LEU A 145 -12.91 -20.34 -1.67
C LEU A 145 -12.40 -20.52 -0.23
N ALA A 146 -11.43 -21.42 -0.04
CA ALA A 146 -10.71 -21.54 1.22
C ALA A 146 -9.65 -20.43 1.34
N VAL A 147 -9.67 -19.65 2.42
CA VAL A 147 -8.70 -18.57 2.64
C VAL A 147 -7.48 -19.11 3.40
N VAL A 148 -6.30 -18.92 2.83
CA VAL A 148 -5.02 -19.16 3.46
C VAL A 148 -4.35 -17.81 3.69
N VAL A 149 -4.12 -17.46 4.95
CA VAL A 149 -3.44 -16.21 5.33
C VAL A 149 -1.94 -16.43 5.33
N ASP A 150 -1.23 -15.68 4.51
CA ASP A 150 0.23 -15.74 4.42
C ASP A 150 0.89 -14.71 5.36
N ARG A 151 0.27 -13.54 5.53
CA ARG A 151 0.73 -12.47 6.42
C ARG A 151 -0.44 -11.62 6.90
N LEU A 152 -0.39 -11.23 8.16
CA LEU A 152 -1.24 -10.21 8.77
C LEU A 152 -0.35 -9.07 9.26
N SER A 153 -0.76 -7.83 9.04
CA SER A 153 0.00 -6.66 9.46
C SER A 153 -0.92 -5.57 10.00
N PRO A 154 -0.61 -4.96 11.16
CA PRO A 154 -1.34 -3.81 11.64
C PRO A 154 -1.12 -2.62 10.71
N VAL A 155 -2.12 -1.75 10.61
CA VAL A 155 -2.07 -0.45 9.95
C VAL A 155 -2.17 0.60 11.02
N PHE A 156 -1.18 1.48 11.11
CA PHE A 156 -1.17 2.59 12.06
C PHE A 156 -1.45 3.90 11.35
N GLY A 157 -2.00 4.86 12.07
CA GLY A 157 -2.20 6.21 11.55
C GLY A 157 -2.67 7.18 12.62
N VAL A 158 -2.82 8.44 12.20
CA VAL A 158 -3.33 9.52 13.02
C VAL A 158 -4.63 10.03 12.41
N GLU A 159 -5.71 9.99 13.16
CA GLU A 159 -6.92 10.69 12.79
C GLU A 159 -6.75 12.18 13.07
N LEU A 160 -7.00 12.99 12.07
CA LEU A 160 -6.77 14.43 12.09
C LEU A 160 -8.11 15.15 12.21
N HIS A 161 -8.24 15.93 13.26
CA HIS A 161 -9.40 16.80 13.45
C HIS A 161 -8.99 18.24 13.15
N GLN A 162 -9.67 18.91 12.25
CA GLN A 162 -9.33 20.29 11.85
C GLN A 162 -9.34 21.28 13.02
N ALA A 163 -10.21 21.04 13.99
CA ALA A 163 -10.27 21.85 15.21
C ALA A 163 -9.13 21.58 16.21
N GLN A 164 -8.36 20.49 16.01
CA GLN A 164 -7.26 20.11 16.90
C GLN A 164 -5.99 20.87 16.49
N THR A 165 -5.31 21.49 17.45
CA THR A 165 -3.99 22.09 17.21
C THR A 165 -2.88 21.04 17.24
N GLN A 166 -1.70 21.41 16.72
CA GLN A 166 -0.49 20.60 16.86
C GLN A 166 -0.19 20.25 18.33
N GLU A 167 -0.31 21.21 19.21
CA GLU A 167 -0.09 21.01 20.64
C GLU A 167 -1.07 20.02 21.25
N GLN A 168 -2.33 20.06 20.85
CA GLN A 168 -3.35 19.11 21.31
C GLN A 168 -3.05 17.69 20.82
N TRP A 169 -2.62 17.52 19.57
CA TRP A 169 -2.17 16.23 19.08
C TRP A 169 -0.92 15.74 19.82
N GLU A 170 0.09 16.60 19.99
CA GLU A 170 1.30 16.25 20.73
C GLU A 170 0.98 15.91 22.20
N SER A 171 0.00 16.55 22.83
CA SER A 171 -0.42 16.25 24.20
C SER A 171 -1.00 14.85 24.37
N ALA A 172 -1.58 14.28 23.32
CA ALA A 172 -2.09 12.89 23.32
C ALA A 172 -0.97 11.84 23.24
N LEU A 173 0.24 12.23 22.89
CA LEU A 173 1.41 11.35 22.91
C LEU A 173 1.84 11.06 24.36
N SER A 174 2.48 9.92 24.61
CA SER A 174 3.05 9.60 25.92
C SER A 174 4.12 10.64 26.33
N SER A 175 4.36 10.77 27.63
CA SER A 175 5.38 11.70 28.16
C SER A 175 6.77 11.46 27.55
N ASN A 176 7.13 10.19 27.34
CA ASN A 176 8.40 9.81 26.72
C ASN A 176 8.45 10.22 25.24
N GLN A 177 7.36 10.03 24.49
CA GLN A 177 7.27 10.44 23.08
C GLN A 177 7.39 11.95 22.92
N ARG A 178 6.67 12.73 23.77
CA ARG A 178 6.79 14.19 23.81
C ARG A 178 8.21 14.65 24.12
N ALA A 179 8.87 14.00 25.10
CA ALA A 179 10.25 14.32 25.46
C ALA A 179 11.20 14.03 24.27
N GLN A 180 11.03 12.89 23.59
CA GLN A 180 11.83 12.53 22.43
C GLN A 180 11.63 13.50 21.25
N LEU A 181 10.39 13.89 20.99
CA LEU A 181 10.07 14.84 19.91
C LEU A 181 10.70 16.22 20.22
N ARG A 182 10.54 16.71 21.47
CA ARG A 182 11.15 17.96 21.90
C ARG A 182 12.67 17.93 21.84
N GLN A 183 13.29 16.82 22.26
CA GLN A 183 14.75 16.65 22.16
C GLN A 183 15.23 16.69 20.72
N SER A 184 14.51 16.01 19.82
CA SER A 184 14.85 15.98 18.40
C SER A 184 14.69 17.35 17.75
N ARG A 185 13.63 18.08 18.11
CA ARG A 185 13.39 19.46 17.65
C ARG A 185 14.50 20.39 18.10
N ASN A 186 14.80 20.41 19.42
CA ASN A 186 15.87 21.24 19.99
C ASN A 186 17.26 20.90 19.41
N PHE A 187 17.50 19.62 19.11
CA PHE A 187 18.75 19.20 18.46
C PHE A 187 18.85 19.80 17.07
N ALA A 188 17.82 19.66 16.26
CA ALA A 188 17.79 20.16 14.88
C ALA A 188 17.84 21.71 14.86
N GLU A 189 17.13 22.41 15.74
CA GLU A 189 17.12 23.88 15.84
C GLU A 189 18.48 24.49 16.21
N ARG A 190 19.37 23.72 16.85
CA ARG A 190 20.78 24.15 17.07
C ARG A 190 21.62 24.16 15.80
N ILE A 191 21.22 23.35 14.80
CA ILE A 191 21.86 23.34 13.47
C ILE A 191 21.38 24.55 12.67
N GLY A 192 20.08 24.85 12.74
CA GLY A 192 19.47 25.99 12.07
C GLY A 192 17.93 25.93 12.10
N PRO A 193 17.25 26.92 11.52
CA PRO A 193 15.80 26.95 11.45
C PRO A 193 15.24 25.70 10.78
N LEU A 194 14.22 25.08 11.41
CA LEU A 194 13.53 23.90 10.88
C LEU A 194 12.64 24.28 9.70
N SER A 195 12.68 23.48 8.66
CA SER A 195 11.82 23.60 7.49
C SER A 195 11.37 22.23 7.01
N LEU A 196 10.07 22.10 6.69
CA LEU A 196 9.50 20.97 5.95
C LEU A 196 8.94 21.50 4.64
N ARG A 197 9.65 21.29 3.55
CA ARG A 197 9.34 21.85 2.22
C ARG A 197 8.86 20.75 1.27
N ALA A 198 7.75 21.00 0.58
CA ALA A 198 7.32 20.13 -0.50
C ALA A 198 8.08 20.45 -1.80
N ALA A 199 8.44 19.40 -2.55
CA ALA A 199 8.98 19.56 -3.89
C ALA A 199 7.92 20.17 -4.82
N GLY A 200 8.33 21.12 -5.64
CA GLY A 200 7.60 21.46 -6.86
C GLY A 200 7.84 20.40 -7.95
N ASP A 201 7.04 20.44 -9.02
CA ASP A 201 7.07 19.40 -10.08
C ASP A 201 8.48 19.22 -10.66
N ALA A 202 9.21 20.32 -10.89
CA ALA A 202 10.57 20.28 -11.41
C ALA A 202 11.60 19.63 -10.45
N GLN A 203 11.32 19.61 -9.14
CA GLN A 203 12.23 19.11 -8.10
C GLN A 203 11.84 17.71 -7.60
N ALA A 204 10.66 17.22 -7.97
CA ALA A 204 10.11 15.97 -7.41
C ALA A 204 11.03 14.77 -7.67
N LEU A 205 11.57 14.64 -8.87
CA LEU A 205 12.51 13.57 -9.20
C LEU A 205 13.84 13.72 -8.44
N GLU A 206 14.34 14.93 -8.28
CA GLU A 206 15.56 15.18 -7.51
C GLU A 206 15.36 14.76 -6.03
N PHE A 207 14.23 15.12 -5.41
CA PHE A 207 13.91 14.70 -4.04
C PHE A 207 13.79 13.20 -3.92
N PHE A 208 13.19 12.55 -4.92
CA PHE A 208 13.07 11.11 -4.96
C PHE A 208 14.44 10.41 -5.03
N GLU A 209 15.36 10.91 -5.85
CA GLU A 209 16.73 10.33 -5.93
C GLU A 209 17.49 10.48 -4.61
N LYS A 210 17.42 11.66 -3.99
CA LYS A 210 18.05 11.91 -2.68
C LYS A 210 17.44 11.04 -1.58
N LEU A 211 16.11 10.90 -1.57
CA LEU A 211 15.41 9.97 -0.67
C LEU A 211 15.89 8.53 -0.88
N THR A 212 15.95 8.10 -2.14
CA THR A 212 16.36 6.74 -2.50
C THR A 212 17.80 6.44 -2.06
N ALA A 213 18.70 7.40 -2.17
CA ALA A 213 20.07 7.25 -1.69
C ALA A 213 20.13 7.04 -0.17
N LEU A 214 19.46 7.89 0.61
CA LEU A 214 19.40 7.77 2.08
C LEU A 214 18.71 6.48 2.51
N HIS A 215 17.58 6.13 1.88
CA HIS A 215 16.84 4.90 2.13
C HIS A 215 17.71 3.66 1.88
N SER A 216 18.39 3.63 0.74
CA SER A 216 19.24 2.50 0.37
C SER A 216 20.42 2.34 1.34
N ALA A 217 21.10 3.43 1.71
CA ALA A 217 22.19 3.41 2.68
C ALA A 217 21.73 2.85 4.05
N TYR A 218 20.55 3.28 4.52
CA TYR A 218 19.96 2.81 5.78
C TYR A 218 19.66 1.30 5.75
N TRP A 219 19.04 0.77 4.68
CA TRP A 219 18.70 -0.63 4.60
C TRP A 219 19.90 -1.52 4.34
N GLN A 220 20.84 -1.09 3.51
CA GLN A 220 22.10 -1.81 3.26
C GLN A 220 22.93 -1.96 4.53
N SER A 221 23.02 -0.93 5.39
CA SER A 221 23.68 -1.04 6.68
C SER A 221 23.07 -2.10 7.62
N ARG A 222 21.84 -2.58 7.30
CA ARG A 222 21.11 -3.64 8.01
C ARG A 222 21.04 -4.95 7.25
N GLY A 223 21.80 -5.09 6.16
CA GLY A 223 21.82 -6.29 5.31
C GLY A 223 20.52 -6.53 4.55
N LYS A 224 19.72 -5.48 4.31
CA LYS A 224 18.44 -5.57 3.61
C LYS A 224 18.47 -4.74 2.32
N PRO A 225 17.74 -5.15 1.27
CA PRO A 225 17.78 -4.43 -0.02
C PRO A 225 17.06 -3.06 0.01
N GLY A 226 16.03 -2.91 0.85
CA GLY A 226 15.15 -1.72 0.84
C GLY A 226 14.14 -1.73 -0.33
N ALA A 227 13.19 -0.80 -0.27
CA ALA A 227 12.05 -0.74 -1.20
C ALA A 227 12.45 -0.36 -2.64
N PHE A 228 13.56 0.35 -2.82
CA PHE A 228 14.03 0.85 -4.12
C PHE A 228 15.23 0.07 -4.67
N ALA A 229 15.45 -1.16 -4.20
CA ALA A 229 16.62 -1.95 -4.58
C ALA A 229 16.58 -2.40 -6.06
N THR A 230 15.40 -2.66 -6.61
CA THR A 230 15.26 -3.13 -7.98
C THR A 230 15.20 -1.96 -8.98
N PRO A 231 15.75 -2.12 -10.20
CA PRO A 231 15.55 -1.14 -11.27
C PRO A 231 14.07 -0.90 -11.57
N PHE A 232 13.25 -1.95 -11.49
CA PHE A 232 11.81 -1.87 -11.69
C PHE A 232 11.14 -0.92 -10.68
N ALA A 233 11.41 -1.08 -9.37
CA ALA A 233 10.81 -0.24 -8.34
C ALA A 233 11.14 1.24 -8.57
N ARG A 234 12.40 1.56 -8.90
CA ARG A 234 12.80 2.94 -9.21
C ARG A 234 12.09 3.48 -10.45
N ALA A 235 12.03 2.71 -11.53
CA ALA A 235 11.34 3.12 -12.76
C ALA A 235 9.85 3.37 -12.53
N PHE A 236 9.19 2.46 -11.81
CA PHE A 236 7.77 2.58 -11.45
C PHE A 236 7.48 3.84 -10.63
N HIS A 237 8.30 4.13 -9.61
CA HIS A 237 8.08 5.32 -8.79
C HIS A 237 8.39 6.63 -9.54
N ARG A 238 9.37 6.65 -10.43
CA ARG A 238 9.59 7.78 -11.35
C ARG A 238 8.36 8.02 -12.23
N GLU A 239 7.78 6.96 -12.78
CA GLU A 239 6.54 7.02 -13.56
C GLU A 239 5.40 7.64 -12.74
N ILE A 240 5.15 7.15 -11.52
CA ILE A 240 4.10 7.70 -10.63
C ILE A 240 4.35 9.17 -10.30
N ILE A 241 5.59 9.58 -10.04
CA ILE A 241 5.94 10.95 -9.70
C ILE A 241 5.67 11.89 -10.87
N THR A 242 6.02 11.50 -12.08
CA THR A 242 5.86 12.32 -13.29
C THR A 242 4.46 12.25 -13.89
N SER A 243 3.69 11.20 -13.56
CA SER A 243 2.32 11.05 -14.06
C SER A 243 1.41 12.16 -13.51
N GLN A 244 0.65 12.80 -14.42
CA GLN A 244 -0.37 13.80 -14.08
C GLN A 244 -1.79 13.26 -14.24
N THR A 245 -1.94 11.92 -14.35
CA THR A 245 -3.23 11.28 -14.67
C THR A 245 -4.04 10.96 -13.42
N GLY A 246 -5.32 11.35 -13.43
CA GLY A 246 -6.29 10.99 -12.40
C GLY A 246 -6.17 11.81 -11.10
N PRO A 247 -7.12 11.61 -10.18
CA PRO A 247 -7.06 12.20 -8.85
C PRO A 247 -5.94 11.55 -8.02
N GLY A 248 -5.55 12.23 -6.98
CA GLY A 248 -4.45 11.81 -6.14
C GLY A 248 -3.15 12.54 -6.47
N ARG A 249 -2.35 12.75 -5.44
CA ARG A 249 -1.13 13.53 -5.50
C ARG A 249 0.03 12.75 -4.91
N VAL A 250 1.19 12.92 -5.52
CA VAL A 250 2.48 12.56 -4.94
C VAL A 250 3.01 13.75 -4.18
N GLU A 251 3.43 13.55 -2.94
CA GLU A 251 4.03 14.58 -2.12
C GLU A 251 5.41 14.10 -1.64
N LEU A 252 6.46 14.74 -2.15
CA LEU A 252 7.83 14.56 -1.69
C LEU A 252 8.20 15.73 -0.80
N LEU A 253 8.57 15.45 0.44
CA LEU A 253 8.88 16.44 1.46
C LEU A 253 10.35 16.35 1.83
N GLU A 254 11.03 17.50 1.95
CA GLU A 254 12.39 17.63 2.46
C GLU A 254 12.32 18.24 3.87
N LEU A 255 12.90 17.56 4.83
CA LEU A 255 13.16 18.10 6.16
C LEU A 255 14.58 18.67 6.19
N SER A 256 14.73 19.93 6.57
CA SER A 256 16.04 20.58 6.76
C SER A 256 16.11 21.36 8.07
N ALA A 257 17.32 21.61 8.53
CA ALA A 257 17.67 22.49 9.62
C ALA A 257 18.74 23.48 9.14
N GLY A 258 18.37 24.72 8.89
CA GLY A 258 19.19 25.64 8.11
C GLY A 258 19.48 25.08 6.72
N GLU A 259 20.75 25.03 6.35
CA GLU A 259 21.19 24.46 5.06
C GLU A 259 21.35 22.93 5.07
N GLN A 260 21.33 22.32 6.26
CA GLN A 260 21.52 20.87 6.39
C GLN A 260 20.22 20.13 6.13
N VAL A 261 20.22 19.26 5.12
CA VAL A 261 19.10 18.34 4.86
C VAL A 261 19.19 17.16 5.83
N LEU A 262 18.09 16.90 6.56
CA LEU A 262 17.96 15.83 7.53
C LEU A 262 17.27 14.59 6.94
N GLY A 263 16.53 14.74 5.84
CA GLY A 263 15.89 13.63 5.16
C GLY A 263 14.67 14.01 4.36
N TYR A 264 14.02 12.97 3.85
CA TYR A 264 12.88 13.08 2.93
C TYR A 264 11.76 12.13 3.32
N LEU A 265 10.52 12.58 3.05
CA LEU A 265 9.32 11.74 3.07
C LEU A 265 8.75 11.64 1.65
N TYR A 266 8.22 10.48 1.32
CA TYR A 266 7.48 10.19 0.11
C TYR A 266 6.08 9.74 0.49
N ASN A 267 5.13 10.63 0.30
CA ASN A 267 3.73 10.45 0.65
C ASN A 267 2.87 10.43 -0.61
N PHE A 268 1.68 9.83 -0.47
CA PHE A 268 0.59 9.97 -1.42
C PHE A 268 -0.59 10.68 -0.74
N GLU A 269 -1.32 11.50 -1.46
CA GLU A 269 -2.57 12.11 -1.02
C GLU A 269 -3.70 11.66 -1.94
N TYR A 270 -4.81 11.24 -1.36
CA TYR A 270 -6.02 10.89 -2.09
C TYR A 270 -7.25 11.13 -1.22
N GLY A 271 -8.24 11.89 -1.76
CA GLY A 271 -9.39 12.31 -0.99
C GLY A 271 -8.96 13.11 0.25
N ASP A 272 -9.33 12.61 1.41
CA ASP A 272 -9.02 13.22 2.71
C ASP A 272 -7.90 12.49 3.49
N ARG A 273 -7.09 11.66 2.80
CA ARG A 273 -6.06 10.82 3.41
C ARG A 273 -4.68 11.07 2.81
N THR A 274 -3.69 11.18 3.70
CA THR A 274 -2.26 11.14 3.37
C THR A 274 -1.72 9.77 3.72
N TYR A 275 -1.06 9.11 2.78
CA TYR A 275 -0.39 7.82 2.96
C TYR A 275 1.11 8.04 3.04
N SER A 276 1.73 7.70 4.16
CA SER A 276 3.18 7.79 4.33
C SER A 276 3.85 6.53 3.80
N TYR A 277 4.27 6.60 2.54
CA TYR A 277 4.70 5.41 1.79
C TYR A 277 6.15 5.03 2.07
N GLN A 278 7.09 5.94 1.88
CA GLN A 278 8.52 5.69 2.11
C GLN A 278 9.24 6.92 2.66
N SER A 279 10.45 6.69 3.16
CA SER A 279 11.30 7.75 3.68
C SER A 279 12.79 7.42 3.56
N GLY A 280 13.61 8.44 3.59
CA GLY A 280 15.06 8.34 3.70
C GLY A 280 15.59 9.43 4.61
N PHE A 281 16.36 9.07 5.65
CA PHE A 281 16.87 10.01 6.64
C PHE A 281 18.37 9.90 6.82
N ALA A 282 19.03 11.05 7.04
CA ALA A 282 20.41 11.15 7.44
C ALA A 282 20.50 10.90 8.96
N TYR A 283 20.71 9.66 9.36
CA TYR A 283 20.90 9.31 10.75
C TYR A 283 22.34 9.62 11.19
N GLY A 284 22.51 10.05 12.45
CA GLY A 284 23.81 10.26 13.11
C GLY A 284 23.92 9.39 14.36
N ASP A 285 25.06 9.48 15.03
CA ASP A 285 25.35 8.68 16.23
C ASP A 285 24.67 9.25 17.49
N ASP A 286 24.21 10.48 17.47
CA ASP A 286 23.54 11.11 18.60
C ASP A 286 22.08 10.64 18.73
N ASN A 287 21.74 9.99 19.82
CA ASN A 287 20.40 9.49 20.11
C ASN A 287 19.29 10.56 20.13
N ARG A 288 19.65 11.83 20.24
CA ARG A 288 18.75 12.97 20.13
C ARG A 288 18.40 13.31 18.69
N HIS A 289 19.25 12.91 17.74
CA HIS A 289 19.05 13.10 16.32
C HIS A 289 18.08 12.03 15.79
N ARG A 290 16.79 12.36 15.82
CA ARG A 290 15.70 11.47 15.34
C ARG A 290 14.92 12.13 14.20
N PRO A 291 15.56 12.28 13.01
CA PRO A 291 14.96 13.03 11.90
C PRO A 291 13.63 12.42 11.45
N GLY A 292 13.49 11.10 11.48
CA GLY A 292 12.23 10.44 11.10
C GLY A 292 11.06 10.79 12.03
N LEU A 293 11.29 10.86 13.34
CA LEU A 293 10.26 11.25 14.30
C LEU A 293 9.79 12.69 14.05
N LEU A 294 10.76 13.59 13.84
CA LEU A 294 10.50 15.00 13.59
C LEU A 294 9.81 15.24 12.25
N ALA A 295 10.27 14.58 11.20
CA ALA A 295 9.68 14.68 9.86
C ALA A 295 8.22 14.25 9.85
N HIS A 296 7.89 13.11 10.48
CA HIS A 296 6.51 12.66 10.56
C HIS A 296 5.63 13.59 11.40
N ALA A 297 6.13 14.13 12.53
CA ALA A 297 5.36 15.08 13.33
C ALA A 297 5.01 16.36 12.53
N LEU A 298 5.97 16.89 11.78
CA LEU A 298 5.74 18.06 10.91
C LEU A 298 4.84 17.73 9.71
N ALA A 299 4.95 16.51 9.15
CA ALA A 299 4.11 16.08 8.04
C ALA A 299 2.65 15.82 8.48
N ILE A 300 2.43 15.35 9.71
CA ILE A 300 1.09 15.21 10.32
C ILE A 300 0.45 16.59 10.43
N GLU A 301 1.16 17.58 10.96
CA GLU A 301 0.66 18.95 11.07
C GLU A 301 0.38 19.57 9.69
N ARG A 302 1.27 19.32 8.73
CA ARG A 302 1.05 19.75 7.35
C ARG A 302 -0.20 19.11 6.74
N ALA A 303 -0.42 17.80 6.92
CA ALA A 303 -1.61 17.11 6.46
C ALA A 303 -2.87 17.69 7.10
N ARG A 304 -2.85 17.95 8.42
CA ARG A 304 -3.95 18.58 9.15
C ARG A 304 -4.27 19.98 8.59
N SER A 305 -3.26 20.84 8.41
CA SER A 305 -3.45 22.21 7.90
C SER A 305 -3.99 22.23 6.46
N ARG A 306 -3.83 21.15 5.72
CA ARG A 306 -4.37 20.96 4.38
C ARG A 306 -5.77 20.32 4.36
N GLY A 307 -6.37 20.09 5.53
CA GLY A 307 -7.71 19.53 5.65
C GLY A 307 -7.79 18.01 5.51
N MET A 308 -6.67 17.30 5.56
CA MET A 308 -6.68 15.83 5.59
C MET A 308 -7.31 15.34 6.88
N ARG A 309 -8.01 14.21 6.82
CA ARG A 309 -8.66 13.57 7.98
C ARG A 309 -7.84 12.42 8.56
N VAL A 310 -6.96 11.85 7.76
CA VAL A 310 -6.12 10.73 8.21
C VAL A 310 -4.70 10.89 7.65
N TYR A 311 -3.70 10.73 8.52
CA TYR A 311 -2.33 10.45 8.15
C TYR A 311 -2.05 8.96 8.39
N ASP A 312 -1.99 8.19 7.32
CA ASP A 312 -1.88 6.73 7.32
C ASP A 312 -0.42 6.30 7.16
N PHE A 313 0.13 5.60 8.14
CA PHE A 313 1.49 5.06 8.09
C PHE A 313 1.58 3.76 7.29
N LEU A 314 0.47 3.27 6.74
CA LEU A 314 0.39 2.01 6.02
C LEU A 314 0.73 0.78 6.89
N ALA A 315 0.78 -0.40 6.27
CA ALA A 315 1.04 -1.64 6.97
C ALA A 315 2.46 -1.69 7.58
N GLY A 316 2.60 -2.39 8.66
CA GLY A 316 3.88 -2.67 9.33
C GLY A 316 3.89 -2.29 10.79
N ASP A 317 4.72 -3.00 11.55
CA ASP A 317 4.88 -2.93 13.00
C ASP A 317 6.08 -2.08 13.45
N ALA A 318 6.59 -1.22 12.57
CA ALA A 318 7.71 -0.35 12.91
C ALA A 318 7.38 0.51 14.15
N PRO A 319 8.26 0.53 15.19
CA PRO A 319 7.95 1.12 16.50
C PRO A 319 7.53 2.58 16.46
N TYR A 320 7.99 3.37 15.47
CA TYR A 320 7.61 4.77 15.36
C TYR A 320 6.14 4.96 14.98
N LYS A 321 5.54 4.01 14.23
CA LYS A 321 4.14 4.05 13.81
C LYS A 321 3.20 4.01 15.03
N ALA A 322 3.40 3.03 15.91
CA ALA A 322 2.65 2.91 17.17
C ALA A 322 2.96 4.05 18.17
N ARG A 323 4.11 4.73 18.02
CA ARG A 323 4.45 5.88 18.88
C ARG A 323 3.74 7.16 18.45
N LEU A 324 3.56 7.38 17.17
CA LEU A 324 2.97 8.60 16.61
C LEU A 324 1.46 8.49 16.37
N GLY A 325 0.96 7.27 16.18
CA GLY A 325 -0.42 7.02 15.85
C GLY A 325 -1.02 5.86 16.64
N ARG A 326 -2.23 5.50 16.27
CA ARG A 326 -2.95 4.32 16.78
C ARG A 326 -3.18 3.31 15.68
N GLU A 327 -3.51 2.09 16.04
CA GLU A 327 -3.95 1.09 15.08
C GLU A 327 -5.30 1.53 14.48
N LEU A 328 -5.33 1.63 13.14
CA LEU A 328 -6.54 1.95 12.36
C LEU A 328 -7.23 0.70 11.83
N GLY A 329 -6.52 -0.43 11.81
CA GLY A 329 -7.00 -1.69 11.30
C GLY A 329 -5.86 -2.62 10.91
N GLN A 330 -6.17 -3.57 10.03
CA GLN A 330 -5.21 -4.59 9.59
C GLN A 330 -5.24 -4.74 8.08
N MET A 331 -4.09 -5.08 7.50
CA MET A 331 -3.97 -5.58 6.13
C MET A 331 -3.55 -7.04 6.12
N VAL A 332 -4.03 -7.75 5.12
CA VAL A 332 -3.84 -9.19 4.97
C VAL A 332 -3.23 -9.46 3.60
N TRP A 333 -2.25 -10.33 3.58
CA TRP A 333 -1.78 -11.02 2.38
C TRP A 333 -2.25 -12.45 2.48
N CYS A 334 -3.09 -12.87 1.54
CA CYS A 334 -3.73 -14.18 1.59
C CYS A 334 -3.97 -14.74 0.20
N ARG A 335 -4.33 -16.02 0.17
CA ARG A 335 -4.74 -16.72 -1.04
C ARG A 335 -6.13 -17.31 -0.84
N GLY A 336 -7.03 -17.03 -1.79
CA GLY A 336 -8.31 -17.72 -1.91
C GLY A 336 -8.13 -18.98 -2.76
N GLN A 337 -8.19 -20.15 -2.18
CA GLN A 337 -7.92 -21.42 -2.85
C GLN A 337 -9.22 -22.11 -3.28
N ARG A 338 -9.26 -22.59 -4.51
CA ARG A 338 -10.34 -23.50 -4.98
C ARG A 338 -10.26 -24.84 -4.24
N ASN A 339 -11.38 -25.53 -4.19
CA ASN A 339 -11.46 -26.86 -3.55
C ASN A 339 -10.83 -27.94 -4.46
N ARG A 340 -9.50 -27.96 -4.56
CA ARG A 340 -8.70 -28.95 -5.27
C ARG A 340 -8.05 -29.91 -4.26
N THR A 341 -8.03 -31.19 -4.57
CA THR A 341 -7.50 -32.23 -3.67
C THR A 341 -6.07 -31.93 -3.26
N LEU A 342 -5.18 -31.55 -4.20
CA LEU A 342 -3.78 -31.23 -3.92
C LEU A 342 -3.65 -30.05 -2.93
N LEU A 343 -4.41 -28.97 -3.12
CA LEU A 343 -4.39 -27.81 -2.24
C LEU A 343 -4.98 -28.12 -0.84
N ARG A 344 -5.93 -29.05 -0.75
CA ARG A 344 -6.42 -29.54 0.55
C ARG A 344 -5.34 -30.27 1.33
N PHE A 345 -4.57 -31.14 0.67
CA PHE A 345 -3.43 -31.80 1.30
C PHE A 345 -2.36 -30.81 1.73
N GLU A 346 -2.01 -29.85 0.89
CA GLU A 346 -1.06 -28.79 1.22
C GLU A 346 -1.49 -28.02 2.49
N ARG A 347 -2.76 -27.59 2.58
CA ARG A 347 -3.30 -26.93 3.78
C ARG A 347 -3.22 -27.81 5.02
N ALA A 348 -3.58 -29.08 4.90
CA ALA A 348 -3.51 -30.02 6.01
C ALA A 348 -2.07 -30.22 6.50
N ALA A 349 -1.11 -30.32 5.59
CA ALA A 349 0.32 -30.43 5.92
C ALA A 349 0.85 -29.17 6.62
N HIS A 350 0.50 -27.97 6.14
CA HIS A 350 0.85 -26.71 6.80
C HIS A 350 0.25 -26.61 8.20
N ALA A 351 -1.02 -26.94 8.37
CA ALA A 351 -1.68 -26.90 9.68
C ALA A 351 -1.04 -27.87 10.70
N LEU A 352 -0.60 -29.04 10.24
CA LEU A 352 0.16 -29.98 11.07
C LEU A 352 1.53 -29.41 11.45
N TYR A 353 2.26 -28.87 10.49
CA TYR A 353 3.58 -28.25 10.73
C TYR A 353 3.51 -27.12 11.76
N ASP A 354 2.53 -26.22 11.63
CA ASP A 354 2.33 -25.09 12.55
C ASP A 354 1.98 -25.56 13.96
N ARG A 355 1.17 -26.62 14.10
CA ARG A 355 0.88 -27.26 15.40
C ARG A 355 2.14 -27.84 16.06
N PHE A 356 3.00 -28.49 15.28
CA PHE A 356 4.26 -29.02 15.80
C PHE A 356 5.26 -27.93 16.20
N ARG A 357 5.26 -26.80 15.47
CA ARG A 357 6.12 -25.65 15.76
C ARG A 357 5.65 -24.91 17.02
N SER A 358 4.36 -24.66 17.17
CA SER A 358 3.79 -24.01 18.36
C SER A 358 3.93 -24.86 19.63
N ALA A 359 3.91 -26.20 19.51
CA ALA A 359 4.17 -27.13 20.63
C ALA A 359 5.64 -27.19 21.07
N ARG A 360 6.58 -26.64 20.28
CA ARG A 360 8.03 -26.62 20.57
C ARG A 360 8.56 -25.25 20.99
N SER A 361 7.71 -24.21 21.01
CA SER A 361 8.09 -22.91 21.57
C SER A 361 7.72 -22.93 23.07
N PRO A 362 8.70 -22.84 24.00
CA PRO A 362 8.47 -22.83 25.42
C PRO A 362 7.75 -21.57 25.90
#